data_153a27ed1bfb3f9bbff97e344434ccde
#
_entry.id   153a27ed1bfb3f9bbff97e344434ccde
#
_cell.length_a   1.000
_cell.length_b   1.000
_cell.length_c   1.000
_cell.angle_alpha   90.00
_cell.angle_beta   90.00
_cell.angle_gamma   90.00
#
_symmetry.space_group_name_H-M   'P 1'
#
loop_
_entity.id
_entity.type
_entity.pdbx_description
1 polymer ?
#
loop_
_entity_poly.entity_id
_entity_poly.type
_entity_poly.pdbx_seq_one_letter_code
_entity_poly.pdbx_strand_id
1 'polypeptide(L)'
;AILPNIKIIHSTIQFFDELLSVKKEVIELDEQMRTYEQEMKHLTGDALEQKMNQYTNATHRFEQLNGFAYKSEITGILKGLGFSEEDFTKRSHFIWRSRTRVALGKLLLKNPDILLLDEPTNHLDVDSIRWLENYLSHYKGAVIIVSHDRYFLDKIVNKVMEIDQGHSMLFDGNYTTFIEKRDQIKAIRLKEYKNQQQEIKHQQEVIKKLKQFNREKSIKRAESREKALNKIDVLEKPTEYNADMRLSIEPEIISGNDVLTLKDVSKSFGNKSLFHGLSADIFREERVALIGPNGTGKTTLLKIICKKISNNGGTISLGAGVSIGYYDQAQDNLDDSKTIFDEISDAYPDLNNTKIRNTLAAFLFYGEDVFRPISSLSGGEKGRVSLAKLMLSHANFLILDEPTNHLDIQSKEILESAMNAYTGTILYVSHDRYFINKTATRILEISDHGLTSYPGNYQDYIAQKEKEKASLTSSTASSVSVDTESKLDWKQQKEEQAKQRKKENRLKKVEEQITELETKQEETFRSYVFT
;
A
#
# COMPACT_ATOMS: atom_id res chain seq x y z
N ALA A 1 3.50 20.93 -3.92
CA ALA A 1 4.87 21.45 -3.93
C ALA A 1 5.82 20.27 -4.07
N ILE A 2 6.47 20.15 -5.22
CA ILE A 2 7.58 19.23 -5.44
C ILE A 2 8.62 19.55 -4.35
N LEU A 3 9.00 18.57 -3.56
CA LEU A 3 10.06 18.72 -2.56
C LEU A 3 11.31 19.26 -3.27
N PRO A 4 11.79 20.49 -2.99
CA PRO A 4 12.99 21.01 -3.62
C PRO A 4 14.18 20.14 -3.19
N ASN A 5 15.10 19.88 -4.11
CA ASN A 5 16.43 19.31 -3.83
C ASN A 5 17.06 20.05 -2.64
N ILE A 6 16.95 19.47 -1.44
CA ILE A 6 17.50 20.07 -0.22
C ILE A 6 19.02 19.87 -0.28
N LYS A 7 19.74 20.96 -0.55
CA LYS A 7 21.19 21.04 -0.36
C LYS A 7 21.56 20.50 1.03
N ILE A 8 22.48 19.57 1.05
CA ILE A 8 23.05 18.99 2.28
C ILE A 8 23.74 20.11 3.05
N ILE A 9 23.05 20.67 4.05
CA ILE A 9 23.68 21.49 5.08
C ILE A 9 23.95 20.52 6.24
N HIS A 10 25.21 20.30 6.55
CA HIS A 10 25.66 19.59 7.75
C HIS A 10 25.29 20.43 8.98
N SER A 11 24.07 20.26 9.49
CA SER A 11 23.70 20.79 10.80
C SER A 11 23.12 19.64 11.64
N THR A 12 23.74 19.43 12.76
CA THR A 12 23.34 18.51 13.83
C THR A 12 22.12 19.10 14.55
N ILE A 13 20.94 19.01 13.94
CA ILE A 13 19.69 19.50 14.55
C ILE A 13 18.91 18.28 15.03
N GLN A 14 18.38 18.35 16.26
CA GLN A 14 17.50 17.32 16.82
C GLN A 14 16.17 17.32 16.04
N PHE A 15 15.54 16.16 15.88
CA PHE A 15 14.25 16.04 15.15
C PHE A 15 13.17 16.95 15.75
N PHE A 16 13.15 17.04 17.08
CA PHE A 16 12.22 17.90 17.80
C PHE A 16 12.43 19.39 17.47
N ASP A 17 13.68 19.86 17.46
CA ASP A 17 14.02 21.23 17.13
C ASP A 17 13.66 21.59 15.69
N GLU A 18 13.78 20.63 14.79
CA GLU A 18 13.39 20.81 13.38
C GLU A 18 11.89 21.02 13.21
N LEU A 19 11.06 20.32 14.00
CA LEU A 19 9.62 20.53 14.03
C LEU A 19 9.25 21.81 14.80
N LEU A 20 9.98 22.15 15.87
CA LEU A 20 9.81 23.43 16.58
C LEU A 20 9.96 24.62 15.67
N SER A 21 10.87 24.57 14.69
CA SER A 21 11.06 25.67 13.72
C SER A 21 9.79 26.04 12.93
N VAL A 22 8.82 25.14 12.82
CA VAL A 22 7.52 25.39 12.18
C VAL A 22 6.62 26.26 13.04
N LYS A 23 6.75 26.17 14.37
CA LYS A 23 5.96 26.91 15.37
C LYS A 23 6.73 28.10 15.95
N LYS A 24 7.64 28.70 15.16
CA LYS A 24 8.53 29.76 15.63
C LYS A 24 7.78 30.97 16.24
N GLU A 25 6.71 31.44 15.62
CA GLU A 25 5.87 32.53 16.13
C GLU A 25 5.27 32.18 17.51
N VAL A 26 4.84 30.93 17.71
CA VAL A 26 4.27 30.47 18.98
C VAL A 26 5.34 30.46 20.09
N ILE A 27 6.56 30.05 19.75
CA ILE A 27 7.68 30.01 20.70
C ILE A 27 8.11 31.42 21.08
N GLU A 28 8.21 32.31 20.10
CA GLU A 28 8.53 33.74 20.34
C GLU A 28 7.48 34.40 21.24
N LEU A 29 6.20 34.10 21.04
CA LEU A 29 5.12 34.58 21.91
C LEU A 29 5.21 34.00 23.33
N ASP A 30 5.52 32.70 23.50
CA ASP A 30 5.72 32.07 24.81
C ASP A 30 6.87 32.75 25.58
N GLU A 31 7.98 33.04 24.90
CA GLU A 31 9.12 33.76 25.48
C GLU A 31 8.78 35.20 25.83
N GLN A 32 8.06 35.90 24.95
CA GLN A 32 7.59 37.28 25.22
C GLN A 32 6.64 37.33 26.42
N MET A 33 5.69 36.40 26.51
CA MET A 33 4.76 36.31 27.64
C MET A 33 5.51 36.10 28.95
N ARG A 34 6.49 35.20 29.00
CA ARG A 34 7.34 35.00 30.19
C ARG A 34 8.15 36.25 30.57
N THR A 35 8.66 36.94 29.57
CA THR A 35 9.39 38.20 29.77
C THR A 35 8.48 39.25 30.35
N TYR A 36 7.28 39.43 29.80
CA TYR A 36 6.28 40.37 30.32
C TYR A 36 5.85 40.04 31.76
N GLU A 37 5.66 38.75 32.09
CA GLU A 37 5.37 38.32 33.46
C GLU A 37 6.47 38.69 34.45
N GLN A 38 7.75 38.56 34.04
CA GLN A 38 8.86 38.97 34.90
C GLN A 38 8.96 40.47 35.07
N GLU A 39 8.79 41.26 33.99
CA GLU A 39 8.85 42.70 34.02
C GLU A 39 7.69 43.30 34.85
N MET A 40 6.48 42.77 34.73
CA MET A 40 5.31 43.21 35.51
C MET A 40 5.49 43.09 37.02
N LYS A 41 6.37 42.19 37.51
CA LYS A 41 6.66 42.07 38.96
C LYS A 41 7.35 43.31 39.57
N HIS A 42 7.97 44.14 38.71
CA HIS A 42 8.77 45.27 39.13
C HIS A 42 8.19 46.63 38.68
N LEU A 43 7.06 46.64 37.98
CA LEU A 43 6.40 47.82 37.45
C LEU A 43 5.20 48.24 38.31
N THR A 44 4.90 49.53 38.35
CA THR A 44 3.72 50.13 39.05
C THR A 44 3.13 51.26 38.20
N GLY A 45 1.84 51.60 38.41
CA GLY A 45 1.15 52.68 37.69
C GLY A 45 0.96 52.44 36.20
N ASP A 46 0.98 53.49 35.39
CA ASP A 46 0.71 53.45 33.94
C ASP A 46 1.62 52.48 33.16
N ALA A 47 2.86 52.32 33.62
CA ALA A 47 3.81 51.40 33.02
C ALA A 47 3.38 49.91 33.20
N LEU A 48 2.78 49.57 34.34
CA LEU A 48 2.20 48.24 34.58
C LEU A 48 0.98 48.03 33.68
N GLU A 49 0.09 49.00 33.53
CA GLU A 49 -1.10 48.91 32.69
C GLU A 49 -0.74 48.69 31.20
N GLN A 50 0.24 49.44 30.69
CA GLN A 50 0.76 49.25 29.33
C GLN A 50 1.31 47.85 29.13
N LYS A 51 2.05 47.31 30.12
CA LYS A 51 2.63 45.98 30.02
C LYS A 51 1.58 44.88 30.10
N MET A 52 0.55 45.06 30.93
CA MET A 52 -0.62 44.16 31.00
C MET A 52 -1.36 44.11 29.65
N ASN A 53 -1.53 45.25 28.98
CA ASN A 53 -2.13 45.27 27.64
C ASN A 53 -1.29 44.51 26.62
N GLN A 54 0.05 44.64 26.65
CA GLN A 54 0.96 43.89 25.78
C GLN A 54 0.87 42.40 26.06
N TYR A 55 0.85 41.97 27.33
CA TYR A 55 0.69 40.58 27.74
C TYR A 55 -0.65 40.00 27.28
N THR A 56 -1.74 40.73 27.46
CA THR A 56 -3.09 40.30 27.03
C THR A 56 -3.14 40.09 25.51
N ASN A 57 -2.56 41.01 24.73
CA ASN A 57 -2.49 40.87 23.27
C ASN A 57 -1.65 39.65 22.84
N ALA A 58 -0.48 39.45 23.48
CA ALA A 58 0.37 38.29 23.22
C ALA A 58 -0.34 36.98 23.58
N THR A 59 -1.03 36.95 24.74
CA THR A 59 -1.82 35.78 25.17
C THR A 59 -2.94 35.45 24.19
N HIS A 60 -3.69 36.48 23.76
CA HIS A 60 -4.77 36.26 22.78
C HIS A 60 -4.24 35.74 21.44
N ARG A 61 -3.10 36.26 20.98
CA ARG A 61 -2.44 35.76 19.75
C ARG A 61 -1.92 34.37 19.93
N PHE A 62 -1.33 34.04 21.09
CA PHE A 62 -0.86 32.72 21.44
C PHE A 62 -2.01 31.67 21.46
N GLU A 63 -3.17 32.04 22.02
CA GLU A 63 -4.38 31.23 22.01
C GLU A 63 -4.91 31.01 20.60
N GLN A 64 -4.98 32.05 19.75
CA GLN A 64 -5.40 31.91 18.35
C GLN A 64 -4.53 30.92 17.55
N LEU A 65 -3.25 30.85 17.88
CA LEU A 65 -2.29 29.92 17.26
C LEU A 65 -2.26 28.53 17.95
N ASN A 66 -3.19 28.25 18.86
CA ASN A 66 -3.23 27.04 19.67
C ASN A 66 -1.93 26.79 20.46
N GLY A 67 -1.37 27.87 21.00
CA GLY A 67 -0.04 27.86 21.61
C GLY A 67 0.10 26.94 22.81
N PHE A 68 -0.95 26.68 23.60
CA PHE A 68 -0.88 25.76 24.74
C PHE A 68 -0.67 24.29 24.34
N ALA A 69 -1.06 23.91 23.11
CA ALA A 69 -1.00 22.54 22.64
C ALA A 69 0.23 22.20 21.78
N TYR A 70 1.05 23.20 21.36
CA TYR A 70 2.07 22.99 20.33
C TYR A 70 3.08 21.90 20.65
N LYS A 71 3.51 21.76 21.92
CA LYS A 71 4.45 20.69 22.33
C LYS A 71 3.82 19.31 22.23
N SER A 72 2.55 19.21 22.64
CA SER A 72 1.79 17.96 22.56
C SER A 72 1.51 17.58 21.11
N GLU A 73 1.20 18.55 20.23
CA GLU A 73 1.02 18.34 18.79
C GLU A 73 2.31 17.79 18.16
N ILE A 74 3.46 18.41 18.42
CA ILE A 74 4.77 17.96 17.92
C ILE A 74 5.07 16.55 18.40
N THR A 75 4.93 16.31 19.71
CA THR A 75 5.17 14.98 20.30
C THR A 75 4.22 13.93 19.72
N GLY A 76 2.95 14.27 19.56
CA GLY A 76 1.93 13.40 18.98
C GLY A 76 2.25 13.00 17.54
N ILE A 77 2.65 13.96 16.70
CA ILE A 77 3.05 13.72 15.32
C ILE A 77 4.31 12.87 15.24
N LEU A 78 5.34 13.16 16.05
CA LEU A 78 6.57 12.37 16.05
C LEU A 78 6.31 10.91 16.49
N LYS A 79 5.56 10.71 17.58
CA LYS A 79 5.17 9.37 18.03
C LYS A 79 4.33 8.64 16.97
N GLY A 80 3.39 9.34 16.37
CA GLY A 80 2.55 8.80 15.30
C GLY A 80 3.34 8.39 14.05
N LEU A 81 4.42 9.09 13.74
CA LEU A 81 5.34 8.75 12.66
C LEU A 81 6.41 7.71 13.06
N GLY A 82 6.26 7.06 14.23
CA GLY A 82 7.11 5.96 14.66
C GLY A 82 8.46 6.37 15.25
N PHE A 83 8.56 7.59 15.81
CA PHE A 83 9.74 8.01 16.59
C PHE A 83 9.51 7.71 18.08
N SER A 84 10.51 7.12 18.74
CA SER A 84 10.52 6.93 20.20
C SER A 84 10.92 8.23 20.92
N GLU A 85 10.57 8.37 22.19
CA GLU A 85 10.99 9.55 22.98
C GLU A 85 12.52 9.70 23.06
N GLU A 86 13.23 8.59 23.04
CA GLU A 86 14.70 8.58 22.97
C GLU A 86 15.23 9.16 21.65
N ASP A 87 14.49 9.03 20.55
CA ASP A 87 14.90 9.54 19.24
C ASP A 87 14.79 11.07 19.18
N PHE A 88 13.98 11.70 20.05
CA PHE A 88 13.81 13.15 20.08
C PHE A 88 15.09 13.89 20.46
N THR A 89 15.94 13.26 21.28
CA THR A 89 17.18 13.84 21.82
C THR A 89 18.45 13.32 21.16
N LYS A 90 18.34 12.27 20.32
CA LYS A 90 19.50 11.69 19.64
C LYS A 90 20.01 12.64 18.56
N ARG A 91 21.29 13.02 18.66
CA ARG A 91 22.06 13.60 17.56
C ARG A 91 22.36 12.45 16.58
N SER A 92 21.52 12.22 15.59
CA SER A 92 21.70 11.10 14.69
C SER A 92 22.36 11.51 13.38
N HIS A 93 23.30 10.68 12.91
CA HIS A 93 23.61 10.58 11.50
C HIS A 93 22.32 10.19 10.77
N PHE A 94 21.76 11.14 10.02
CA PHE A 94 20.48 11.03 9.34
C PHE A 94 20.45 9.84 8.38
N ILE A 95 19.71 8.81 8.73
CA ILE A 95 19.27 7.81 7.77
C ILE A 95 18.19 8.48 6.90
N TRP A 96 18.29 8.36 5.59
CA TRP A 96 17.36 8.96 4.59
C TRP A 96 15.88 8.77 4.97
N ARG A 97 15.50 7.59 5.45
CA ARG A 97 14.13 7.25 5.90
C ARG A 97 13.59 8.14 7.03
N SER A 98 14.44 8.60 7.93
CA SER A 98 14.05 9.49 9.03
C SER A 98 13.77 10.91 8.55
N ARG A 99 14.48 11.38 7.53
CA ARG A 99 14.27 12.70 6.93
C ARG A 99 12.90 12.83 6.28
N THR A 100 12.46 11.83 5.53
CA THR A 100 11.14 11.84 4.87
C THR A 100 10.02 11.91 5.90
N ARG A 101 10.11 11.16 7.00
CA ARG A 101 9.14 11.19 8.11
C ARG A 101 9.10 12.54 8.81
N VAL A 102 10.25 13.16 9.07
CA VAL A 102 10.33 14.49 9.67
C VAL A 102 9.76 15.57 8.72
N ALA A 103 10.04 15.47 7.43
CA ALA A 103 9.48 16.38 6.43
C ALA A 103 7.94 16.27 6.36
N LEU A 104 7.40 15.05 6.42
CA LEU A 104 5.96 14.82 6.54
C LEU A 104 5.40 15.44 7.82
N GLY A 105 6.05 15.22 8.97
CA GLY A 105 5.65 15.82 10.24
C GLY A 105 5.58 17.34 10.20
N LYS A 106 6.58 18.00 9.58
CA LYS A 106 6.58 19.45 9.36
C LYS A 106 5.40 19.91 8.52
N LEU A 107 5.08 19.16 7.45
CA LEU A 107 3.98 19.50 6.56
C LEU A 107 2.64 19.40 7.29
N LEU A 108 2.44 18.33 8.08
CA LEU A 108 1.23 18.14 8.88
C LEU A 108 1.07 19.22 9.96
N LEU A 109 2.16 19.61 10.64
CA LEU A 109 2.14 20.69 11.64
C LEU A 109 1.76 22.07 11.08
N LYS A 110 2.07 22.33 9.79
CA LYS A 110 1.69 23.58 9.12
C LYS A 110 0.19 23.70 8.89
N ASN A 111 -0.51 22.57 8.85
CA ASN A 111 -1.96 22.49 8.64
C ASN A 111 -2.46 23.38 7.48
N PRO A 112 -1.94 23.24 6.23
CA PRO A 112 -2.32 24.07 5.10
C PRO A 112 -3.75 23.77 4.63
N ASP A 113 -4.40 24.72 3.94
CA ASP A 113 -5.74 24.51 3.37
C ASP A 113 -5.77 23.41 2.31
N ILE A 114 -4.66 23.22 1.58
CA ILE A 114 -4.50 22.15 0.57
C ILE A 114 -3.21 21.40 0.86
N LEU A 115 -3.35 20.10 1.12
CA LEU A 115 -2.26 19.17 1.39
C LEU A 115 -2.03 18.27 0.17
N LEU A 116 -0.81 18.30 -0.38
CA LEU A 116 -0.39 17.46 -1.50
C LEU A 116 0.61 16.41 -0.98
N LEU A 117 0.26 15.13 -1.09
CA LEU A 117 1.08 14.02 -0.63
C LEU A 117 1.40 13.09 -1.81
N ASP A 118 2.68 12.83 -2.00
CA ASP A 118 3.19 11.89 -2.99
C ASP A 118 3.83 10.70 -2.26
N GLU A 119 3.22 9.51 -2.42
CA GLU A 119 3.60 8.25 -1.76
C GLU A 119 3.90 8.39 -0.26
N PRO A 120 2.95 8.93 0.56
CA PRO A 120 3.21 9.22 1.96
C PRO A 120 3.41 7.99 2.84
N THR A 121 2.96 6.82 2.38
CA THR A 121 3.07 5.54 3.09
C THR A 121 4.43 4.89 2.93
N ASN A 122 5.23 5.33 1.95
CA ASN A 122 6.57 4.79 1.73
C ASN A 122 7.45 5.00 2.96
N HIS A 123 8.12 3.94 3.39
CA HIS A 123 9.03 3.90 4.55
C HIS A 123 8.35 4.06 5.93
N LEU A 124 7.01 4.10 6.00
CA LEU A 124 6.26 4.00 7.24
C LEU A 124 6.00 2.53 7.58
N ASP A 125 5.99 2.21 8.88
CA ASP A 125 5.49 0.93 9.34
C ASP A 125 3.95 0.93 9.45
N VAL A 126 3.37 -0.23 9.67
CA VAL A 126 1.91 -0.41 9.69
C VAL A 126 1.23 0.47 10.74
N ASP A 127 1.86 0.67 11.91
CA ASP A 127 1.28 1.48 12.98
C ASP A 127 1.35 2.98 12.64
N SER A 128 2.44 3.44 12.04
CA SER A 128 2.57 4.82 11.54
C SER A 128 1.59 5.10 10.40
N ILE A 129 1.36 4.13 9.50
CA ILE A 129 0.35 4.26 8.45
C ILE A 129 -1.06 4.40 9.04
N ARG A 130 -1.42 3.56 10.04
CA ARG A 130 -2.70 3.65 10.74
C ARG A 130 -2.90 5.00 11.43
N TRP A 131 -1.85 5.51 12.05
CA TRP A 131 -1.90 6.84 12.66
C TRP A 131 -2.13 7.92 11.60
N LEU A 132 -1.42 7.86 10.47
CA LEU A 132 -1.58 8.82 9.37
C LEU A 132 -3.00 8.75 8.77
N GLU A 133 -3.57 7.57 8.61
CA GLU A 133 -4.98 7.38 8.20
C GLU A 133 -5.93 8.13 9.12
N ASN A 134 -5.79 7.91 10.43
CA ASN A 134 -6.63 8.59 11.42
C ASN A 134 -6.43 10.11 11.41
N TYR A 135 -5.20 10.58 11.24
CA TYR A 135 -4.91 12.00 11.15
C TYR A 135 -5.58 12.64 9.93
N LEU A 136 -5.39 12.03 8.74
CA LEU A 136 -5.93 12.56 7.48
C LEU A 136 -7.46 12.45 7.38
N SER A 137 -8.08 11.46 8.00
CA SER A 137 -9.55 11.34 8.04
C SER A 137 -10.23 12.48 8.82
N HIS A 138 -9.51 13.13 9.74
CA HIS A 138 -9.97 14.28 10.52
C HIS A 138 -9.41 15.62 10.00
N TYR A 139 -8.67 15.59 8.89
CA TYR A 139 -8.08 16.80 8.31
C TYR A 139 -9.17 17.71 7.74
N LYS A 140 -9.13 19.01 8.11
CA LYS A 140 -10.18 19.97 7.71
C LYS A 140 -9.98 20.54 6.31
N GLY A 141 -8.75 20.56 5.80
CA GLY A 141 -8.40 21.05 4.48
C GLY A 141 -8.63 20.01 3.38
N ALA A 142 -8.42 20.39 2.13
CA ALA A 142 -8.42 19.49 1.00
C ALA A 142 -7.13 18.66 0.95
N VAL A 143 -7.24 17.36 0.70
CA VAL A 143 -6.08 16.45 0.59
C VAL A 143 -6.07 15.82 -0.80
N ILE A 144 -4.95 15.95 -1.50
CA ILE A 144 -4.69 15.28 -2.77
C ILE A 144 -3.52 14.32 -2.53
N ILE A 145 -3.76 13.04 -2.82
CA ILE A 145 -2.82 11.95 -2.52
C ILE A 145 -2.52 11.20 -3.81
N VAL A 146 -1.24 10.98 -4.09
CA VAL A 146 -0.77 9.97 -5.03
C VAL A 146 -0.25 8.81 -4.18
N SER A 147 -0.81 7.61 -4.37
CA SER A 147 -0.35 6.43 -3.62
C SER A 147 -0.66 5.13 -4.36
N HIS A 148 0.21 4.16 -4.16
CA HIS A 148 0.03 2.77 -4.57
C HIS A 148 -0.44 1.86 -3.42
N ASP A 149 -0.73 2.42 -2.24
CA ASP A 149 -1.34 1.70 -1.12
C ASP A 149 -2.87 1.73 -1.23
N ARG A 150 -3.42 0.65 -1.77
CA ARG A 150 -4.87 0.50 -2.02
C ARG A 150 -5.69 0.55 -0.73
N TYR A 151 -5.17 0.02 0.38
CA TYR A 151 -5.85 0.01 1.67
C TYR A 151 -5.90 1.41 2.29
N PHE A 152 -4.81 2.17 2.15
CA PHE A 152 -4.73 3.55 2.58
C PHE A 152 -5.70 4.44 1.80
N LEU A 153 -5.71 4.31 0.45
CA LEU A 153 -6.63 5.05 -0.40
C LEU A 153 -8.09 4.72 -0.06
N ASP A 154 -8.43 3.44 0.13
CA ASP A 154 -9.81 3.03 0.40
C ASP A 154 -10.39 3.64 1.68
N LYS A 155 -9.53 3.90 2.68
CA LYS A 155 -9.94 4.51 3.95
C LYS A 155 -10.10 6.03 3.92
N ILE A 156 -9.30 6.72 3.10
CA ILE A 156 -9.17 8.18 3.22
C ILE A 156 -9.89 8.89 2.10
N VAL A 157 -9.83 8.36 0.85
CA VAL A 157 -10.32 9.11 -0.29
C VAL A 157 -11.82 8.96 -0.48
N ASN A 158 -12.46 10.05 -0.90
CA ASN A 158 -13.86 10.09 -1.31
C ASN A 158 -14.03 10.31 -2.82
N LYS A 159 -12.94 10.59 -3.54
CA LYS A 159 -12.86 10.69 -4.99
C LYS A 159 -11.54 10.12 -5.47
N VAL A 160 -11.56 9.43 -6.62
CA VAL A 160 -10.36 8.87 -7.25
C VAL A 160 -10.26 9.43 -8.67
N MET A 161 -9.09 9.98 -9.01
CA MET A 161 -8.75 10.39 -10.37
C MET A 161 -7.76 9.39 -10.95
N GLU A 162 -8.16 8.69 -12.00
CA GLU A 162 -7.28 7.83 -12.80
C GLU A 162 -6.70 8.66 -13.95
N ILE A 163 -5.39 8.57 -14.13
CA ILE A 163 -4.68 9.17 -15.27
C ILE A 163 -4.03 8.00 -16.03
N ASP A 164 -4.49 7.74 -17.23
CA ASP A 164 -3.98 6.67 -18.09
C ASP A 164 -3.83 7.16 -19.52
N GLN A 165 -2.66 6.95 -20.14
CA GLN A 165 -2.34 7.31 -21.52
C GLN A 165 -2.76 8.74 -21.93
N GLY A 166 -2.58 9.72 -21.04
CA GLY A 166 -2.94 11.12 -21.29
C GLY A 166 -4.42 11.46 -21.11
N HIS A 167 -5.25 10.49 -20.76
CA HIS A 167 -6.65 10.71 -20.40
C HIS A 167 -6.83 10.68 -18.88
N SER A 168 -7.72 11.52 -18.37
CA SER A 168 -8.09 11.54 -16.96
C SER A 168 -9.57 11.23 -16.78
N MET A 169 -9.88 10.39 -15.79
CA MET A 169 -11.27 10.11 -15.40
C MET A 169 -11.41 10.28 -13.89
N LEU A 170 -12.46 10.99 -13.47
CA LEU A 170 -12.79 11.22 -12.07
C LEU A 170 -13.94 10.32 -11.65
N PHE A 171 -13.78 9.63 -10.53
CA PHE A 171 -14.77 8.73 -9.95
C PHE A 171 -15.11 9.20 -8.53
N ASP A 172 -16.41 9.29 -8.24
CA ASP A 172 -16.90 9.49 -6.88
C ASP A 172 -16.95 8.16 -6.12
N GLY A 173 -16.38 8.15 -4.92
CA GLY A 173 -16.31 7.01 -4.05
C GLY A 173 -14.87 6.72 -3.57
N ASN A 174 -14.73 5.67 -2.76
CA ASN A 174 -13.44 5.15 -2.30
C ASN A 174 -12.75 4.31 -3.40
N TYR A 175 -11.57 3.79 -3.08
CA TYR A 175 -10.78 3.00 -4.03
C TYR A 175 -11.50 1.72 -4.49
N THR A 176 -12.20 1.01 -3.60
CA THR A 176 -12.98 -0.20 -3.94
C THR A 176 -14.08 0.12 -4.95
N THR A 177 -14.88 1.16 -4.69
CA THR A 177 -15.93 1.63 -5.61
C THR A 177 -15.36 2.06 -6.97
N PHE A 178 -14.17 2.71 -6.97
CA PHE A 178 -13.47 3.06 -8.20
C PHE A 178 -13.14 1.82 -9.04
N ILE A 179 -12.56 0.78 -8.43
CA ILE A 179 -12.18 -0.45 -9.15
C ILE A 179 -13.42 -1.10 -9.79
N GLU A 180 -14.52 -1.23 -9.05
CA GLU A 180 -15.75 -1.81 -9.57
C GLU A 180 -16.28 -1.03 -10.79
N LYS A 181 -16.35 0.31 -10.69
CA LYS A 181 -16.79 1.17 -11.81
C LYS A 181 -15.84 1.11 -13.00
N ARG A 182 -14.54 1.15 -12.75
CA ARG A 182 -13.51 1.04 -13.79
C ARG A 182 -13.63 -0.28 -14.56
N ASP A 183 -13.80 -1.40 -13.85
CA ASP A 183 -13.89 -2.71 -14.47
C ASP A 183 -15.18 -2.87 -15.27
N GLN A 184 -16.30 -2.30 -14.81
CA GLN A 184 -17.54 -2.20 -15.59
C GLN A 184 -17.34 -1.40 -16.89
N ILE A 185 -16.71 -0.22 -16.82
CA ILE A 185 -16.43 0.62 -18.00
C ILE A 185 -15.51 -0.12 -18.98
N LYS A 186 -14.45 -0.79 -18.47
CA LYS A 186 -13.55 -1.60 -19.32
C LYS A 186 -14.29 -2.74 -20.01
N ALA A 187 -15.17 -3.44 -19.31
CA ALA A 187 -15.98 -4.51 -19.89
C ALA A 187 -16.93 -4.00 -20.99
N ILE A 188 -17.57 -2.83 -20.78
CA ILE A 188 -18.42 -2.20 -21.77
C ILE A 188 -17.60 -1.81 -23.01
N ARG A 189 -16.49 -1.09 -22.84
CA ARG A 189 -15.60 -0.67 -23.96
C ARG A 189 -15.09 -1.87 -24.75
N LEU A 190 -14.71 -2.95 -24.07
CA LEU A 190 -14.27 -4.18 -24.73
C LEU A 190 -15.38 -4.82 -25.55
N LYS A 191 -16.62 -4.84 -25.04
CA LYS A 191 -17.78 -5.34 -25.76
C LYS A 191 -18.09 -4.48 -26.98
N GLU A 192 -18.06 -3.15 -26.85
CA GLU A 192 -18.25 -2.21 -27.95
C GLU A 192 -17.20 -2.40 -29.05
N TYR A 193 -15.91 -2.50 -28.67
CA TYR A 193 -14.83 -2.80 -29.59
C TYR A 193 -15.05 -4.13 -30.33
N LYS A 194 -15.38 -5.22 -29.62
CA LYS A 194 -15.63 -6.53 -30.23
C LYS A 194 -16.82 -6.47 -31.20
N ASN A 195 -17.89 -5.80 -30.82
CA ASN A 195 -19.05 -5.64 -31.68
C ASN A 195 -18.69 -4.84 -32.94
N GLN A 196 -17.97 -3.72 -32.82
CA GLN A 196 -17.52 -2.93 -33.95
C GLN A 196 -16.61 -3.73 -34.88
N GLN A 197 -15.66 -4.49 -34.34
CA GLN A 197 -14.78 -5.34 -35.17
C GLN A 197 -15.53 -6.43 -35.92
N GLN A 198 -16.55 -7.02 -35.30
CA GLN A 198 -17.41 -8.00 -35.97
C GLN A 198 -18.20 -7.35 -37.10
N GLU A 199 -18.77 -6.16 -36.89
CA GLU A 199 -19.50 -5.41 -37.90
C GLU A 199 -18.57 -5.01 -39.06
N ILE A 200 -17.37 -4.47 -38.78
CA ILE A 200 -16.37 -4.13 -39.80
C ILE A 200 -16.06 -5.37 -40.66
N LYS A 201 -15.77 -6.49 -40.02
CA LYS A 201 -15.47 -7.75 -40.71
C LYS A 201 -16.65 -8.23 -41.57
N HIS A 202 -17.86 -8.18 -41.02
CA HIS A 202 -19.07 -8.52 -41.78
C HIS A 202 -19.25 -7.63 -43.00
N GLN A 203 -19.11 -6.31 -42.86
CA GLN A 203 -19.21 -5.37 -43.99
C GLN A 203 -18.13 -5.62 -45.04
N GLN A 204 -16.88 -5.91 -44.64
CA GLN A 204 -15.80 -6.29 -45.58
C GLN A 204 -16.12 -7.56 -46.36
N GLU A 205 -16.69 -8.59 -45.71
CA GLU A 205 -17.13 -9.81 -46.38
C GLU A 205 -18.26 -9.56 -47.39
N VAL A 206 -19.24 -8.72 -47.02
CA VAL A 206 -20.32 -8.32 -47.92
C VAL A 206 -19.77 -7.54 -49.12
N ILE A 207 -18.88 -6.59 -48.90
CA ILE A 207 -18.21 -5.83 -49.99
C ILE A 207 -17.46 -6.79 -50.92
N LYS A 208 -16.69 -7.73 -50.34
CA LYS A 208 -15.96 -8.75 -51.12
C LYS A 208 -16.89 -9.59 -52.00
N LYS A 209 -18.03 -10.08 -51.46
CA LYS A 209 -19.05 -10.83 -52.21
C LYS A 209 -19.66 -9.98 -53.30
N LEU A 210 -20.03 -8.71 -53.06
CA LEU A 210 -20.60 -7.83 -54.05
C LEU A 210 -19.63 -7.53 -55.21
N LYS A 211 -18.33 -7.39 -54.93
CA LYS A 211 -17.28 -7.21 -55.97
C LYS A 211 -17.09 -8.49 -56.81
N GLN A 212 -17.28 -9.69 -56.25
CA GLN A 212 -17.17 -10.97 -56.99
C GLN A 212 -18.28 -11.14 -58.05
N PHE A 213 -19.48 -10.60 -57.83
CA PHE A 213 -20.58 -10.70 -58.78
C PHE A 213 -20.40 -9.91 -60.08
N ASN A 214 -19.38 -9.07 -60.20
CA ASN A 214 -18.93 -8.29 -61.36
C ASN A 214 -20.03 -7.61 -62.20
N ARG A 215 -21.19 -7.27 -61.59
CA ARG A 215 -22.27 -6.51 -62.19
C ARG A 215 -22.14 -5.05 -61.78
N GLU A 216 -22.31 -4.10 -62.75
CA GLU A 216 -22.16 -2.66 -62.50
C GLU A 216 -22.95 -2.16 -61.29
N LYS A 217 -24.19 -2.62 -61.13
CA LYS A 217 -25.02 -2.29 -59.98
C LYS A 217 -24.51 -2.84 -58.65
N SER A 218 -23.83 -4.01 -58.64
CA SER A 218 -23.21 -4.62 -57.46
C SER A 218 -21.94 -3.89 -57.07
N ILE A 219 -21.16 -3.44 -58.07
CA ILE A 219 -19.93 -2.67 -57.85
C ILE A 219 -20.27 -1.32 -57.23
N LYS A 220 -21.27 -0.55 -57.75
CA LYS A 220 -21.70 0.72 -57.15
C LYS A 220 -22.19 0.56 -55.69
N ARG A 221 -22.87 -0.54 -55.38
CA ARG A 221 -23.27 -0.86 -53.99
C ARG A 221 -22.06 -1.19 -53.10
N ALA A 222 -21.07 -1.91 -53.62
CA ALA A 222 -19.82 -2.20 -52.89
C ALA A 222 -19.05 -0.91 -52.57
N GLU A 223 -18.90 0.00 -53.57
CA GLU A 223 -18.23 1.30 -53.37
C GLU A 223 -18.96 2.19 -52.35
N SER A 224 -20.30 2.22 -52.38
CA SER A 224 -21.08 2.97 -51.40
C SER A 224 -20.86 2.45 -49.95
N ARG A 225 -20.83 1.11 -49.77
CA ARG A 225 -20.54 0.49 -48.47
C ARG A 225 -19.11 0.71 -48.03
N GLU A 226 -18.14 0.65 -48.94
CA GLU A 226 -16.74 0.93 -48.68
C GLU A 226 -16.52 2.38 -48.23
N LYS A 227 -17.18 3.33 -48.86
CA LYS A 227 -17.20 4.73 -48.40
C LYS A 227 -17.84 4.91 -47.04
N ALA A 228 -18.88 4.14 -46.70
CA ALA A 228 -19.49 4.15 -45.39
C ALA A 228 -18.58 3.53 -44.33
N LEU A 229 -17.92 2.42 -44.66
CA LEU A 229 -16.94 1.75 -43.78
C LEU A 229 -15.74 2.64 -43.44
N ASN A 230 -15.21 3.37 -44.43
CA ASN A 230 -14.08 4.29 -44.26
C ASN A 230 -14.42 5.54 -43.43
N LYS A 231 -15.70 5.80 -43.15
CA LYS A 231 -16.17 6.90 -42.28
C LYS A 231 -16.36 6.47 -40.83
N ILE A 232 -16.27 5.18 -40.56
CA ILE A 232 -16.38 4.68 -39.17
C ILE A 232 -15.10 5.03 -38.42
N ASP A 233 -15.23 5.77 -37.34
CA ASP A 233 -14.15 5.96 -36.40
C ASP A 233 -13.86 4.63 -35.70
N VAL A 234 -12.70 4.03 -36.02
CA VAL A 234 -12.30 2.75 -35.47
C VAL A 234 -11.94 2.94 -34.02
N LEU A 235 -12.65 2.25 -33.11
CA LEU A 235 -12.32 2.23 -31.71
C LEU A 235 -10.93 1.61 -31.51
N GLU A 236 -10.11 2.25 -30.70
CA GLU A 236 -8.84 1.67 -30.30
C GLU A 236 -9.08 0.42 -29.45
N LYS A 237 -8.25 -0.59 -29.65
CA LYS A 237 -8.33 -1.81 -28.85
C LYS A 237 -8.05 -1.44 -27.38
N PRO A 238 -9.02 -1.64 -26.45
CA PRO A 238 -8.73 -1.46 -25.04
C PRO A 238 -7.55 -2.33 -24.65
N THR A 239 -6.64 -1.80 -23.83
CA THR A 239 -5.49 -2.55 -23.34
C THR A 239 -6.00 -3.73 -22.51
N GLU A 240 -6.04 -4.91 -23.12
CA GLU A 240 -6.29 -6.17 -22.41
C GLU A 240 -4.99 -6.51 -21.69
N TYR A 241 -4.91 -6.21 -20.41
CA TYR A 241 -3.94 -6.89 -19.57
C TYR A 241 -4.45 -8.31 -19.39
N ASN A 242 -3.82 -9.26 -20.05
CA ASN A 242 -4.13 -10.68 -19.91
C ASN A 242 -3.78 -11.15 -18.49
N ALA A 243 -4.66 -10.81 -17.53
CA ALA A 243 -4.63 -11.40 -16.18
C ALA A 243 -4.83 -12.94 -16.21
N ASP A 244 -5.28 -13.47 -17.35
CA ASP A 244 -5.51 -14.91 -17.56
C ASP A 244 -4.25 -15.69 -17.98
N MET A 245 -3.08 -15.06 -18.09
CA MET A 245 -1.84 -15.80 -18.24
C MET A 245 -1.54 -16.53 -16.94
N ARG A 246 -2.04 -17.78 -16.83
CA ARG A 246 -1.72 -18.66 -15.71
C ARG A 246 -0.23 -18.96 -15.75
N LEU A 247 0.52 -18.23 -14.95
CA LEU A 247 1.90 -18.60 -14.62
C LEU A 247 1.83 -19.89 -13.80
N SER A 248 2.13 -21.03 -14.43
CA SER A 248 2.45 -22.24 -13.69
C SER A 248 3.92 -22.15 -13.30
N ILE A 249 4.17 -21.82 -12.02
CA ILE A 249 5.51 -21.73 -11.46
C ILE A 249 5.64 -22.90 -10.48
N GLU A 250 6.18 -23.99 -10.97
CA GLU A 250 6.40 -25.20 -10.19
C GLU A 250 7.90 -25.32 -9.87
N PRO A 251 8.26 -25.54 -8.59
CA PRO A 251 9.64 -25.83 -8.23
C PRO A 251 10.06 -27.18 -8.83
N GLU A 252 11.31 -27.29 -9.27
CA GLU A 252 11.84 -28.50 -9.88
C GLU A 252 11.95 -29.66 -8.86
N ILE A 253 12.25 -29.33 -7.62
CA ILE A 253 12.38 -30.29 -6.53
C ILE A 253 11.36 -29.95 -5.43
N ILE A 254 10.58 -30.92 -5.03
CA ILE A 254 9.64 -30.77 -3.90
C ILE A 254 10.45 -30.93 -2.60
N SER A 255 10.37 -29.95 -1.71
CA SER A 255 10.99 -29.99 -0.38
C SER A 255 10.31 -31.00 0.55
N GLY A 256 10.98 -31.40 1.62
CA GLY A 256 10.33 -32.04 2.77
C GLY A 256 9.22 -31.17 3.37
N ASN A 257 8.44 -31.74 4.31
CA ASN A 257 7.34 -31.01 4.95
C ASN A 257 7.86 -29.84 5.81
N ASP A 258 8.94 -30.05 6.56
CA ASP A 258 9.59 -29.02 7.35
C ASP A 258 10.58 -28.27 6.45
N VAL A 259 10.32 -26.99 6.20
CA VAL A 259 11.13 -26.16 5.29
C VAL A 259 12.16 -25.35 6.05
N LEU A 260 11.75 -24.72 7.15
CA LEU A 260 12.62 -23.89 7.99
C LEU A 260 12.26 -24.08 9.47
N THR A 261 13.26 -24.33 10.31
CA THR A 261 13.12 -24.32 11.78
C THR A 261 14.09 -23.32 12.38
N LEU A 262 13.55 -22.36 13.13
CA LEU A 262 14.27 -21.41 13.94
C LEU A 262 14.16 -21.81 15.41
N LYS A 263 15.29 -21.92 16.15
CA LYS A 263 15.33 -22.21 17.58
C LYS A 263 16.20 -21.20 18.31
N ASP A 264 15.59 -20.40 19.16
CA ASP A 264 16.22 -19.41 20.05
C ASP A 264 17.18 -18.44 19.34
N VAL A 265 16.85 -18.07 18.08
CA VAL A 265 17.71 -17.24 17.25
C VAL A 265 17.80 -15.83 17.82
N SER A 266 19.04 -15.35 17.98
CA SER A 266 19.34 -14.05 18.56
C SER A 266 20.34 -13.29 17.70
N LYS A 267 20.19 -11.94 17.62
CA LYS A 267 21.10 -11.06 16.89
C LYS A 267 21.26 -9.71 17.58
N SER A 268 22.52 -9.29 17.66
CA SER A 268 22.91 -7.94 18.12
C SER A 268 24.00 -7.37 17.21
N PHE A 269 24.10 -6.06 17.14
CA PHE A 269 25.18 -5.32 16.49
C PHE A 269 25.81 -4.37 17.52
N GLY A 270 27.04 -4.67 17.94
CA GLY A 270 27.67 -3.96 19.04
C GLY A 270 26.81 -4.03 20.31
N ASN A 271 26.47 -2.88 20.88
CA ASN A 271 25.61 -2.78 22.05
C ASN A 271 24.11 -2.78 21.77
N LYS A 272 23.71 -2.75 20.49
CA LYS A 272 22.29 -2.75 20.11
C LYS A 272 21.80 -4.17 19.87
N SER A 273 20.93 -4.66 20.76
CA SER A 273 20.17 -5.88 20.51
C SER A 273 19.06 -5.60 19.50
N LEU A 274 18.89 -6.48 18.51
CA LEU A 274 17.77 -6.44 17.57
C LEU A 274 16.64 -7.35 18.02
N PHE A 275 16.97 -8.61 18.32
CA PHE A 275 16.02 -9.60 18.79
C PHE A 275 16.72 -10.73 19.55
N HIS A 276 15.95 -11.38 20.42
CA HIS A 276 16.41 -12.51 21.23
C HIS A 276 15.41 -13.66 21.19
N GLY A 277 15.91 -14.90 21.15
CA GLY A 277 15.11 -16.09 21.39
C GLY A 277 13.99 -16.31 20.35
N LEU A 278 14.18 -15.90 19.08
CA LEU A 278 13.17 -16.12 18.07
C LEU A 278 13.07 -17.61 17.71
N SER A 279 11.88 -18.18 17.84
CA SER A 279 11.60 -19.57 17.49
C SER A 279 10.36 -19.66 16.62
N ALA A 280 10.45 -20.37 15.50
CA ALA A 280 9.34 -20.64 14.58
C ALA A 280 9.66 -21.79 13.64
N ASP A 281 8.62 -22.48 13.19
CA ASP A 281 8.69 -23.48 12.12
C ASP A 281 7.89 -22.99 10.92
N ILE A 282 8.40 -23.25 9.71
CA ILE A 282 7.72 -22.98 8.44
C ILE A 282 7.60 -24.30 7.68
N PHE A 283 6.37 -24.60 7.24
CA PHE A 283 6.04 -25.83 6.55
C PHE A 283 5.88 -25.59 5.04
N ARG A 284 5.92 -26.70 4.29
CA ARG A 284 5.77 -26.68 2.85
C ARG A 284 4.43 -26.05 2.43
N GLU A 285 4.46 -25.31 1.32
CA GLU A 285 3.30 -24.62 0.72
C GLU A 285 2.71 -23.47 1.56
N GLU A 286 3.34 -23.13 2.70
CA GLU A 286 2.94 -21.95 3.46
C GLU A 286 3.42 -20.66 2.78
N ARG A 287 2.58 -19.66 2.82
CA ARG A 287 2.92 -18.26 2.50
C ARG A 287 2.91 -17.44 3.78
N VAL A 288 4.09 -17.21 4.32
CA VAL A 288 4.29 -16.61 5.64
C VAL A 288 4.69 -15.14 5.47
N ALA A 289 3.87 -14.23 5.97
CA ALA A 289 4.20 -12.82 6.04
C ALA A 289 4.89 -12.49 7.37
N LEU A 290 6.09 -11.90 7.33
CA LEU A 290 6.83 -11.44 8.50
C LEU A 290 6.57 -9.94 8.69
N ILE A 291 5.89 -9.57 9.78
CA ILE A 291 5.54 -8.19 10.09
C ILE A 291 6.15 -7.74 11.42
N GLY A 292 6.14 -6.45 11.69
CA GLY A 292 6.62 -5.83 12.93
C GLY A 292 7.11 -4.40 12.70
N PRO A 293 7.37 -3.63 13.76
CA PRO A 293 7.86 -2.26 13.68
C PRO A 293 9.16 -2.13 12.87
N ASN A 294 9.44 -0.91 12.40
CA ASN A 294 10.71 -0.65 11.72
C ASN A 294 11.88 -0.73 12.71
N GLY A 295 12.96 -1.36 12.25
CA GLY A 295 14.18 -1.51 13.08
C GLY A 295 14.21 -2.74 14.00
N THR A 296 13.16 -3.58 14.01
CA THR A 296 13.12 -4.84 14.78
C THR A 296 13.98 -5.95 14.17
N GLY A 297 14.59 -5.74 13.01
CA GLY A 297 15.50 -6.69 12.40
C GLY A 297 14.88 -7.67 11.40
N LYS A 298 13.70 -7.39 10.83
CA LYS A 298 13.04 -8.25 9.81
C LYS A 298 13.98 -8.62 8.65
N THR A 299 14.52 -7.63 7.95
CA THR A 299 15.52 -7.83 6.88
C THR A 299 16.76 -8.58 7.38
N THR A 300 17.20 -8.31 8.61
CA THR A 300 18.35 -9.00 9.20
C THR A 300 18.05 -10.48 9.42
N LEU A 301 16.85 -10.82 9.88
CA LEU A 301 16.43 -12.22 10.04
C LEU A 301 16.39 -12.93 8.68
N LEU A 302 15.84 -12.31 7.63
CA LEU A 302 15.87 -12.89 6.28
C LEU A 302 17.30 -13.13 5.79
N LYS A 303 18.21 -12.16 5.99
CA LYS A 303 19.64 -12.31 5.63
C LYS A 303 20.36 -13.40 6.42
N ILE A 304 19.98 -13.62 7.70
CA ILE A 304 20.52 -14.71 8.52
C ILE A 304 20.02 -16.07 7.99
N ILE A 305 18.72 -16.20 7.66
CA ILE A 305 18.16 -17.43 7.07
C ILE A 305 18.86 -17.76 5.74
N CYS A 306 19.15 -16.74 4.92
CA CYS A 306 19.91 -16.88 3.67
C CYS A 306 21.43 -17.09 3.89
N LYS A 307 21.91 -17.20 5.14
CA LYS A 307 23.34 -17.33 5.50
C LYS A 307 24.23 -16.19 5.01
N LYS A 308 23.65 -15.02 4.69
CA LYS A 308 24.41 -13.81 4.31
C LYS A 308 25.01 -13.12 5.54
N ILE A 309 24.40 -13.28 6.72
CA ILE A 309 24.85 -12.73 8.01
C ILE A 309 24.77 -13.86 9.05
N SER A 310 25.75 -13.92 9.96
CA SER A 310 25.73 -14.88 11.08
C SER A 310 24.80 -14.41 12.20
N ASN A 311 24.12 -15.34 12.87
CA ASN A 311 23.42 -15.09 14.14
C ASN A 311 24.41 -15.08 15.31
N ASN A 312 23.99 -14.53 16.46
CA ASN A 312 24.81 -14.53 17.69
C ASN A 312 24.46 -15.72 18.60
N GLY A 313 23.28 -16.27 18.52
CA GLY A 313 22.81 -17.41 19.29
C GLY A 313 21.66 -18.13 18.59
N GLY A 314 21.38 -19.35 19.06
CA GLY A 314 20.35 -20.21 18.49
C GLY A 314 20.78 -20.94 17.22
N THR A 315 19.86 -21.76 16.70
CA THR A 315 20.10 -22.60 15.51
C THR A 315 19.07 -22.35 14.43
N ILE A 316 19.49 -22.44 13.16
CA ILE A 316 18.64 -22.34 11.97
C ILE A 316 18.86 -23.60 11.16
N SER A 317 17.79 -24.35 10.94
CA SER A 317 17.81 -25.60 10.17
C SER A 317 16.92 -25.48 8.95
N LEU A 318 17.45 -25.81 7.79
CA LEU A 318 16.67 -25.99 6.58
C LEU A 318 16.31 -27.46 6.43
N GLY A 319 15.10 -27.73 5.96
CA GLY A 319 14.63 -29.07 5.68
C GLY A 319 15.34 -29.75 4.52
N ALA A 320 15.05 -31.03 4.34
CA ALA A 320 15.64 -31.81 3.26
C ALA A 320 15.17 -31.30 1.89
N GLY A 321 16.10 -31.17 0.95
CA GLY A 321 15.80 -30.73 -0.41
C GLY A 321 15.38 -29.26 -0.57
N VAL A 322 15.56 -28.42 0.47
CA VAL A 322 15.21 -27.01 0.42
C VAL A 322 16.26 -26.21 -0.37
N SER A 323 15.79 -25.55 -1.45
CA SER A 323 16.56 -24.61 -2.26
C SER A 323 15.96 -23.20 -2.09
N ILE A 324 16.78 -22.22 -1.64
CA ILE A 324 16.35 -20.85 -1.35
C ILE A 324 16.55 -19.95 -2.57
N GLY A 325 15.48 -19.25 -2.97
CA GLY A 325 15.53 -18.07 -3.83
C GLY A 325 15.33 -16.80 -3.01
N TYR A 326 16.25 -15.84 -3.10
CA TYR A 326 16.19 -14.61 -2.31
C TYR A 326 16.06 -13.36 -3.18
N TYR A 327 15.02 -12.58 -2.90
CA TYR A 327 14.80 -11.25 -3.48
C TYR A 327 15.23 -10.19 -2.48
N ASP A 328 16.27 -9.41 -2.85
CA ASP A 328 16.78 -8.30 -2.04
C ASP A 328 16.13 -6.97 -2.44
N GLN A 329 15.80 -6.15 -1.48
CA GLN A 329 15.25 -4.80 -1.70
C GLN A 329 16.15 -3.91 -2.57
N ALA A 330 17.47 -4.11 -2.51
CA ALA A 330 18.44 -3.30 -3.25
C ALA A 330 18.49 -3.56 -4.77
N GLN A 331 17.87 -4.66 -5.25
CA GLN A 331 17.85 -5.05 -6.69
C GLN A 331 19.23 -5.10 -7.35
N ASP A 332 20.31 -5.28 -6.58
CA ASP A 332 21.70 -5.24 -7.04
C ASP A 332 22.11 -6.45 -7.92
N ASN A 333 21.16 -7.33 -8.26
CA ASN A 333 21.43 -8.61 -8.93
C ASN A 333 21.20 -8.57 -10.45
N LEU A 334 20.96 -7.40 -11.05
CA LEU A 334 20.76 -7.24 -12.48
C LEU A 334 22.00 -6.58 -13.13
N ASP A 335 22.40 -7.09 -14.29
CA ASP A 335 23.50 -6.53 -15.08
C ASP A 335 22.98 -5.42 -16.01
N ASP A 336 23.27 -4.17 -15.68
CA ASP A 336 22.82 -3.00 -16.45
C ASP A 336 23.31 -2.98 -17.91
N SER A 337 24.32 -3.78 -18.27
CA SER A 337 24.86 -3.87 -19.64
C SER A 337 24.07 -4.82 -20.54
N LYS A 338 23.20 -5.66 -19.99
CA LYS A 338 22.42 -6.66 -20.72
C LYS A 338 21.02 -6.16 -21.08
N THR A 339 20.39 -6.87 -22.03
CA THR A 339 18.95 -6.73 -22.26
C THR A 339 18.17 -7.54 -21.22
N ILE A 340 16.87 -7.26 -21.06
CA ILE A 340 15.99 -8.01 -20.18
C ILE A 340 16.02 -9.51 -20.55
N PHE A 341 15.97 -9.81 -21.85
CA PHE A 341 15.98 -11.19 -22.34
C PHE A 341 17.30 -11.90 -22.05
N ASP A 342 18.44 -11.25 -22.35
CA ASP A 342 19.77 -11.83 -22.15
C ASP A 342 20.06 -12.07 -20.67
N GLU A 343 19.62 -11.17 -19.79
CA GLU A 343 19.77 -11.32 -18.33
C GLU A 343 19.12 -12.61 -17.79
N ILE A 344 17.95 -12.95 -18.33
CA ILE A 344 17.25 -14.17 -17.91
C ILE A 344 17.80 -15.39 -18.63
N SER A 345 18.08 -15.29 -19.94
CA SER A 345 18.59 -16.39 -20.74
C SER A 345 19.97 -16.86 -20.24
N ASP A 346 20.84 -15.94 -19.87
CA ASP A 346 22.17 -16.26 -19.34
C ASP A 346 22.10 -16.85 -17.92
N ALA A 347 21.10 -16.43 -17.12
CA ALA A 347 20.89 -16.96 -15.78
C ALA A 347 20.32 -18.40 -15.80
N TYR A 348 19.54 -18.73 -16.85
CA TYR A 348 18.85 -20.01 -16.99
C TYR A 348 18.98 -20.56 -18.43
N PRO A 349 20.16 -21.08 -18.81
CA PRO A 349 20.43 -21.54 -20.17
C PRO A 349 19.55 -22.74 -20.60
N ASP A 350 19.02 -23.49 -19.65
CA ASP A 350 18.19 -24.66 -19.91
C ASP A 350 16.74 -24.30 -20.27
N LEU A 351 16.35 -23.02 -20.09
CA LEU A 351 15.00 -22.58 -20.42
C LEU A 351 14.87 -22.26 -21.91
N ASN A 352 13.76 -22.69 -22.50
CA ASN A 352 13.47 -22.30 -23.88
C ASN A 352 12.99 -20.84 -23.97
N ASN A 353 13.28 -20.21 -25.12
CA ASN A 353 12.93 -18.81 -25.40
C ASN A 353 11.42 -18.52 -25.20
N THR A 354 10.56 -19.49 -25.47
CA THR A 354 9.11 -19.34 -25.32
C THR A 354 8.73 -19.20 -23.84
N LYS A 355 9.33 -20.01 -22.95
CA LYS A 355 9.07 -19.91 -21.50
C LYS A 355 9.55 -18.59 -20.93
N ILE A 356 10.76 -18.13 -21.35
CA ILE A 356 11.29 -16.83 -20.94
C ILE A 356 10.36 -15.71 -21.39
N ARG A 357 9.97 -15.66 -22.67
CA ARG A 357 9.07 -14.62 -23.19
C ARG A 357 7.70 -14.65 -22.56
N ASN A 358 7.12 -15.82 -22.30
CA ASN A 358 5.83 -15.96 -21.63
C ASN A 358 5.89 -15.43 -20.19
N THR A 359 6.96 -15.74 -19.45
CA THR A 359 7.15 -15.21 -18.10
C THR A 359 7.33 -13.69 -18.13
N LEU A 360 8.18 -13.16 -19.02
CA LEU A 360 8.35 -11.72 -19.19
C LEU A 360 7.05 -11.01 -19.58
N ALA A 361 6.24 -11.62 -20.45
CA ALA A 361 4.93 -11.09 -20.82
C ALA A 361 3.97 -11.04 -19.61
N ALA A 362 4.02 -12.03 -18.71
CA ALA A 362 3.26 -11.99 -17.47
C ALA A 362 3.69 -10.86 -16.53
N PHE A 363 4.94 -10.42 -16.62
CA PHE A 363 5.48 -9.25 -15.92
C PHE A 363 5.43 -7.95 -16.75
N LEU A 364 4.56 -7.89 -17.77
CA LEU A 364 4.28 -6.73 -18.64
C LEU A 364 5.43 -6.32 -19.56
N PHE A 365 6.27 -7.25 -19.97
CA PHE A 365 7.26 -7.00 -21.04
C PHE A 365 6.85 -7.76 -22.30
N TYR A 366 6.31 -7.04 -23.29
CA TYR A 366 5.75 -7.62 -24.52
C TYR A 366 6.61 -7.33 -25.75
N GLY A 367 6.59 -8.24 -26.70
CA GLY A 367 7.19 -8.04 -28.03
C GLY A 367 8.66 -7.61 -27.97
N GLU A 368 8.95 -6.40 -28.44
CA GLU A 368 10.29 -5.82 -28.48
C GLU A 368 10.78 -5.27 -27.13
N ASP A 369 9.88 -5.05 -26.16
CA ASP A 369 10.28 -4.55 -24.83
C ASP A 369 11.27 -5.47 -24.13
N VAL A 370 11.23 -6.77 -24.42
CA VAL A 370 12.14 -7.77 -23.83
C VAL A 370 13.62 -7.54 -24.22
N PHE A 371 13.87 -6.78 -25.27
CA PHE A 371 15.22 -6.44 -25.73
C PHE A 371 15.70 -5.07 -25.27
N ARG A 372 14.91 -4.36 -24.46
CA ARG A 372 15.34 -3.10 -23.84
C ARG A 372 16.51 -3.36 -22.89
N PRO A 373 17.53 -2.47 -22.87
CA PRO A 373 18.65 -2.59 -21.93
C PRO A 373 18.17 -2.31 -20.50
N ILE A 374 18.66 -3.07 -19.54
CA ILE A 374 18.32 -2.95 -18.11
C ILE A 374 18.65 -1.55 -17.57
N SER A 375 19.71 -0.92 -18.08
CA SER A 375 20.09 0.44 -17.71
C SER A 375 19.02 1.49 -18.01
N SER A 376 18.14 1.25 -19.00
CA SER A 376 17.06 2.18 -19.39
C SER A 376 15.77 2.02 -18.57
N LEU A 377 15.71 1.01 -17.70
CA LEU A 377 14.51 0.68 -16.95
C LEU A 377 14.35 1.57 -15.70
N SER A 378 13.11 1.91 -15.38
CA SER A 378 12.75 2.51 -14.09
C SER A 378 12.96 1.51 -12.95
N GLY A 379 13.03 2.00 -11.71
CA GLY A 379 13.16 1.13 -10.53
C GLY A 379 12.06 0.07 -10.42
N GLY A 380 10.82 0.42 -10.75
CA GLY A 380 9.71 -0.53 -10.77
C GLY A 380 9.84 -1.59 -11.88
N GLU A 381 10.31 -1.20 -13.08
CA GLU A 381 10.58 -2.14 -14.18
C GLU A 381 11.74 -3.10 -13.82
N LYS A 382 12.81 -2.59 -13.22
CA LYS A 382 13.92 -3.43 -12.71
C LYS A 382 13.41 -4.43 -11.66
N GLY A 383 12.54 -4.00 -10.76
CA GLY A 383 11.88 -4.87 -9.79
C GLY A 383 11.09 -6.02 -10.45
N ARG A 384 10.32 -5.72 -11.49
CA ARG A 384 9.58 -6.74 -12.25
C ARG A 384 10.50 -7.75 -12.96
N VAL A 385 11.60 -7.29 -13.55
CA VAL A 385 12.60 -8.18 -14.16
C VAL A 385 13.23 -9.09 -13.11
N SER A 386 13.63 -8.53 -11.97
CA SER A 386 14.21 -9.30 -10.86
C SER A 386 13.25 -10.34 -10.30
N LEU A 387 11.95 -9.99 -10.18
CA LEU A 387 10.91 -10.93 -9.77
C LEU A 387 10.68 -12.02 -10.83
N ALA A 388 10.63 -11.66 -12.11
CA ALA A 388 10.52 -12.63 -13.21
C ALA A 388 11.70 -13.61 -13.20
N LYS A 389 12.94 -13.10 -13.01
CA LYS A 389 14.14 -13.90 -12.86
C LYS A 389 14.04 -14.86 -11.67
N LEU A 390 13.59 -14.37 -10.50
CA LEU A 390 13.41 -15.21 -9.32
C LEU A 390 12.36 -16.29 -9.52
N MET A 391 11.23 -15.97 -10.15
CA MET A 391 10.16 -16.94 -10.42
C MET A 391 10.57 -18.04 -11.40
N LEU A 392 11.55 -17.77 -12.25
CA LEU A 392 12.15 -18.78 -13.15
C LEU A 392 13.24 -19.61 -12.46
N SER A 393 13.63 -19.26 -11.23
CA SER A 393 14.58 -20.06 -10.47
C SER A 393 13.94 -21.40 -10.07
N HIS A 394 14.77 -22.42 -9.94
CA HIS A 394 14.34 -23.76 -9.48
C HIS A 394 14.12 -23.84 -7.96
N ALA A 395 14.13 -22.69 -7.28
CA ALA A 395 13.96 -22.62 -5.83
C ALA A 395 12.57 -23.10 -5.42
N ASN A 396 12.49 -23.82 -4.29
CA ASN A 396 11.23 -24.27 -3.68
C ASN A 396 10.89 -23.51 -2.39
N PHE A 397 11.79 -22.65 -1.94
CA PHE A 397 11.59 -21.73 -0.82
C PHE A 397 11.99 -20.30 -1.22
N LEU A 398 11.01 -19.43 -1.46
CA LEU A 398 11.24 -18.03 -1.81
C LEU A 398 11.26 -17.16 -0.56
N ILE A 399 12.27 -16.31 -0.46
CA ILE A 399 12.40 -15.31 0.59
C ILE A 399 12.41 -13.92 -0.07
N LEU A 400 11.40 -13.08 0.26
CA LEU A 400 11.20 -11.80 -0.38
C LEU A 400 11.28 -10.66 0.66
N ASP A 401 12.19 -9.72 0.44
CA ASP A 401 12.37 -8.55 1.32
C ASP A 401 11.75 -7.31 0.67
N GLU A 402 10.57 -6.90 1.16
CA GLU A 402 9.77 -5.76 0.67
C GLU A 402 9.54 -5.78 -0.85
N PRO A 403 9.00 -6.87 -1.43
CA PRO A 403 8.87 -7.01 -2.87
C PRO A 403 7.84 -6.05 -3.50
N THR A 404 7.00 -5.43 -2.69
CA THR A 404 5.98 -4.46 -3.13
C THR A 404 6.48 -3.03 -3.22
N ASN A 405 7.69 -2.74 -2.69
CA ASN A 405 8.25 -1.40 -2.73
C ASN A 405 8.55 -0.95 -4.16
N HIS A 406 8.19 0.29 -4.49
CA HIS A 406 8.37 0.91 -5.81
C HIS A 406 7.59 0.25 -6.96
N LEU A 407 6.73 -0.74 -6.67
CA LEU A 407 5.83 -1.30 -7.65
C LEU A 407 4.54 -0.48 -7.74
N ASP A 408 4.10 -0.20 -8.98
CA ASP A 408 2.77 0.35 -9.22
C ASP A 408 1.67 -0.69 -8.90
N ILE A 409 0.44 -0.24 -8.82
CA ILE A 409 -0.70 -1.10 -8.46
C ILE A 409 -0.79 -2.34 -9.36
N GLN A 410 -0.55 -2.16 -10.66
CA GLN A 410 -0.62 -3.23 -11.65
C GLN A 410 0.47 -4.28 -11.45
N SER A 411 1.71 -3.84 -11.21
CA SER A 411 2.83 -4.74 -10.90
C SER A 411 2.61 -5.51 -9.60
N LYS A 412 1.96 -4.88 -8.61
CA LYS A 412 1.55 -5.57 -7.36
C LYS A 412 0.51 -6.65 -7.63
N GLU A 413 -0.50 -6.41 -8.47
CA GLU A 413 -1.51 -7.41 -8.86
C GLU A 413 -0.89 -8.63 -9.56
N ILE A 414 0.10 -8.39 -10.41
CA ILE A 414 0.86 -9.46 -11.07
C ILE A 414 1.64 -10.27 -10.05
N LEU A 415 2.34 -9.61 -9.12
CA LEU A 415 3.08 -10.29 -8.07
C LEU A 415 2.15 -11.11 -7.17
N GLU A 416 0.99 -10.58 -6.78
CA GLU A 416 -0.04 -11.31 -6.04
C GLU A 416 -0.48 -12.58 -6.76
N SER A 417 -0.76 -12.45 -8.06
CA SER A 417 -1.17 -13.59 -8.89
C SER A 417 -0.06 -14.64 -9.02
N ALA A 418 1.19 -14.18 -9.22
CA ALA A 418 2.36 -15.05 -9.31
C ALA A 418 2.62 -15.81 -7.99
N MET A 419 2.55 -15.12 -6.84
CA MET A 419 2.73 -15.74 -5.52
C MET A 419 1.61 -16.73 -5.18
N ASN A 420 0.38 -16.45 -5.59
CA ASN A 420 -0.73 -17.39 -5.37
C ASN A 420 -0.69 -18.61 -6.29
N ALA A 421 -0.10 -18.47 -7.48
CA ALA A 421 0.11 -19.57 -8.41
C ALA A 421 1.35 -20.44 -8.08
N TYR A 422 2.29 -19.90 -7.29
CA TYR A 422 3.49 -20.63 -6.89
C TYR A 422 3.16 -21.73 -5.89
N THR A 423 3.62 -22.96 -6.19
CA THR A 423 3.33 -24.15 -5.38
C THR A 423 4.38 -24.46 -4.31
N GLY A 424 5.46 -23.67 -4.24
CA GLY A 424 6.46 -23.79 -3.18
C GLY A 424 6.11 -22.97 -1.92
N THR A 425 7.08 -22.86 -1.01
CA THR A 425 6.95 -22.12 0.23
C THR A 425 7.46 -20.68 0.07
N ILE A 426 6.81 -19.71 0.69
CA ILE A 426 7.20 -18.31 0.61
C ILE A 426 7.30 -17.72 2.03
N LEU A 427 8.42 -17.04 2.33
CA LEU A 427 8.57 -16.17 3.48
C LEU A 427 8.84 -14.76 2.98
N TYR A 428 8.04 -13.77 3.38
CA TYR A 428 8.24 -12.42 2.89
C TYR A 428 7.99 -11.35 3.96
N VAL A 429 8.68 -10.22 3.80
CA VAL A 429 8.43 -8.99 4.56
C VAL A 429 7.68 -8.04 3.65
N SER A 430 6.59 -7.47 4.11
CA SER A 430 5.90 -6.38 3.43
C SER A 430 5.16 -5.50 4.43
N HIS A 431 5.02 -4.22 4.09
CA HIS A 431 4.17 -3.26 4.78
C HIS A 431 2.84 -3.02 4.04
N ASP A 432 2.67 -3.62 2.87
CA ASP A 432 1.44 -3.55 2.09
C ASP A 432 0.38 -4.51 2.65
N ARG A 433 -0.55 -3.96 3.42
CA ARG A 433 -1.62 -4.73 4.10
C ARG A 433 -2.56 -5.43 3.13
N TYR A 434 -2.82 -4.83 1.97
CA TYR A 434 -3.66 -5.43 0.95
C TYR A 434 -2.98 -6.65 0.33
N PHE A 435 -1.69 -6.51 0.03
CA PHE A 435 -0.85 -7.60 -0.47
C PHE A 435 -0.79 -8.77 0.52
N ILE A 436 -0.51 -8.48 1.81
CA ILE A 436 -0.50 -9.49 2.87
C ILE A 436 -1.85 -10.18 2.96
N ASN A 437 -2.95 -9.42 2.93
CA ASN A 437 -4.30 -9.98 3.03
C ASN A 437 -4.66 -10.92 1.87
N LYS A 438 -4.12 -10.69 0.67
CA LYS A 438 -4.37 -11.49 -0.53
C LYS A 438 -3.47 -12.72 -0.66
N THR A 439 -2.29 -12.69 -0.05
CA THR A 439 -1.25 -13.72 -0.30
C THR A 439 -0.89 -14.55 0.93
N ALA A 440 -0.99 -14.00 2.14
CA ALA A 440 -0.60 -14.71 3.36
C ALA A 440 -1.57 -15.83 3.74
N THR A 441 -1.01 -16.98 4.12
CA THR A 441 -1.72 -18.07 4.81
C THR A 441 -1.46 -18.03 6.32
N ARG A 442 -0.37 -17.39 6.73
CA ARG A 442 0.03 -17.21 8.13
C ARG A 442 0.86 -15.94 8.30
N ILE A 443 0.74 -15.29 9.44
CA ILE A 443 1.50 -14.10 9.79
C ILE A 443 2.41 -14.41 10.98
N LEU A 444 3.68 -14.01 10.87
CA LEU A 444 4.65 -13.99 11.96
C LEU A 444 4.92 -12.54 12.35
N GLU A 445 4.65 -12.18 13.60
CA GLU A 445 4.91 -10.85 14.12
C GLU A 445 6.15 -10.84 15.01
N ILE A 446 7.14 -10.01 14.65
CA ILE A 446 8.28 -9.72 15.52
C ILE A 446 7.91 -8.57 16.45
N SER A 447 7.98 -8.83 17.76
CA SER A 447 7.81 -7.84 18.81
C SER A 447 8.94 -7.93 19.83
N ASP A 448 8.95 -7.04 20.84
CA ASP A 448 9.90 -7.08 21.95
C ASP A 448 9.80 -8.38 22.78
N HIS A 449 8.67 -9.08 22.67
CA HIS A 449 8.41 -10.36 23.35
C HIS A 449 8.78 -11.60 22.52
N GLY A 450 9.39 -11.41 21.34
CA GLY A 450 9.80 -12.50 20.46
C GLY A 450 8.97 -12.57 19.16
N LEU A 451 8.76 -13.78 18.66
CA LEU A 451 8.04 -14.07 17.42
C LEU A 451 6.70 -14.73 17.74
N THR A 452 5.60 -14.06 17.39
CA THR A 452 4.25 -14.58 17.59
C THR A 452 3.65 -15.00 16.26
N SER A 453 3.02 -16.18 16.22
CA SER A 453 2.40 -16.74 15.00
C SER A 453 0.89 -16.59 15.04
N TYR A 454 0.33 -16.04 13.96
CA TYR A 454 -1.11 -15.86 13.74
C TYR A 454 -1.53 -16.62 12.48
N PRO A 455 -2.40 -17.63 12.58
CA PRO A 455 -2.95 -18.31 11.42
C PRO A 455 -3.91 -17.40 10.66
N GLY A 456 -3.92 -17.53 9.31
CA GLY A 456 -4.79 -16.74 8.44
C GLY A 456 -4.12 -15.53 7.82
N ASN A 457 -4.96 -14.66 7.26
CA ASN A 457 -4.55 -13.46 6.53
C ASN A 457 -4.47 -12.20 7.44
N TYR A 458 -4.27 -11.04 6.83
CA TYR A 458 -4.15 -9.79 7.59
C TYR A 458 -5.41 -9.39 8.37
N GLN A 459 -6.60 -9.70 7.85
CA GLN A 459 -7.86 -9.41 8.56
C GLN A 459 -8.02 -10.33 9.79
N ASP A 460 -7.66 -11.61 9.65
CA ASP A 460 -7.68 -12.57 10.76
C ASP A 460 -6.72 -12.15 11.88
N TYR A 461 -5.51 -11.71 11.50
CA TYR A 461 -4.52 -11.15 12.43
C TYR A 461 -5.07 -9.96 13.23
N ILE A 462 -5.70 -8.99 12.55
CA ILE A 462 -6.29 -7.82 13.22
C ILE A 462 -7.39 -8.24 14.19
N ALA A 463 -8.29 -9.15 13.76
CA ALA A 463 -9.36 -9.64 14.60
C ALA A 463 -8.85 -10.38 15.86
N GLN A 464 -7.74 -11.12 15.74
CA GLN A 464 -7.12 -11.79 16.90
C GLN A 464 -6.46 -10.77 17.85
N LYS A 465 -5.73 -9.78 17.32
CA LYS A 465 -5.15 -8.71 18.14
C LYS A 465 -6.18 -7.86 18.90
N GLU A 466 -7.32 -7.58 18.28
CA GLU A 466 -8.42 -6.88 18.96
C GLU A 466 -9.00 -7.71 20.11
N LYS A 467 -9.13 -9.01 19.93
CA LYS A 467 -9.57 -9.93 21.00
C LYS A 467 -8.56 -10.00 22.15
N GLU A 468 -7.25 -10.07 21.84
CA GLU A 468 -6.19 -10.06 22.85
C GLU A 468 -6.20 -8.75 23.67
N LYS A 469 -6.33 -7.60 22.99
CA LYS A 469 -6.45 -6.30 23.67
C LYS A 469 -7.70 -6.21 24.54
N ALA A 470 -8.83 -6.71 24.08
CA ALA A 470 -10.07 -6.74 24.86
C ALA A 470 -9.97 -7.65 26.08
N SER A 471 -9.26 -8.77 25.99
CA SER A 471 -9.02 -9.69 27.11
C SER A 471 -8.07 -9.10 28.16
N LEU A 472 -7.02 -8.38 27.74
CA LEU A 472 -6.10 -7.69 28.63
C LEU A 472 -6.78 -6.53 29.38
N THR A 473 -7.67 -5.79 28.72
CA THR A 473 -8.45 -4.72 29.38
C THR A 473 -9.47 -5.27 30.37
N SER A 474 -10.00 -6.48 30.16
CA SER A 474 -10.91 -7.13 31.09
C SER A 474 -10.21 -7.73 32.32
N SER A 475 -8.96 -8.14 32.20
CA SER A 475 -8.16 -8.70 33.30
C SER A 475 -7.53 -7.63 34.22
N THR A 476 -7.29 -6.41 33.71
CA THR A 476 -6.86 -5.26 34.51
C THR A 476 -8.01 -4.52 35.21
N ALA A 477 -9.26 -4.80 34.86
CA ALA A 477 -10.45 -4.19 35.46
C ALA A 477 -10.93 -4.86 36.78
N SER A 478 -10.24 -5.91 37.26
CA SER A 478 -10.61 -6.58 38.52
C SER A 478 -9.93 -6.00 39.77
N SER A 479 -9.18 -4.91 39.66
CA SER A 479 -8.61 -4.23 40.83
C SER A 479 -8.50 -2.73 40.59
N VAL A 480 -9.61 -2.02 40.57
CA VAL A 480 -9.85 -0.66 41.06
C VAL A 480 -11.24 -0.21 40.56
N SER A 481 -12.21 -0.15 41.46
CA SER A 481 -13.52 0.47 41.24
C SER A 481 -13.37 2.00 41.35
N VAL A 482 -13.27 2.68 40.22
CA VAL A 482 -13.62 4.10 40.09
C VAL A 482 -14.44 4.25 38.82
N ASP A 483 -15.75 4.44 39.00
CA ASP A 483 -16.67 4.77 37.92
C ASP A 483 -16.34 6.16 37.35
N THR A 484 -15.96 6.21 36.10
CA THR A 484 -15.78 7.46 35.35
C THR A 484 -16.85 7.51 34.26
N GLU A 485 -17.50 8.67 34.10
CA GLU A 485 -18.59 9.00 33.15
C GLU A 485 -18.31 8.56 31.69
N SER A 486 -17.05 8.40 31.31
CA SER A 486 -16.64 7.95 29.96
C SER A 486 -17.04 6.49 29.61
N LYS A 487 -17.35 5.63 30.60
CA LYS A 487 -17.82 4.26 30.36
C LYS A 487 -19.33 4.20 30.01
N LEU A 488 -20.11 5.15 30.49
CA LEU A 488 -21.53 5.28 30.15
C LEU A 488 -21.72 5.76 28.71
N ASP A 489 -20.92 6.73 28.27
CA ASP A 489 -20.93 7.25 26.89
C ASP A 489 -20.52 6.19 25.87
N TRP A 490 -19.48 5.39 26.15
CA TRP A 490 -19.03 4.35 25.25
C TRP A 490 -20.03 3.19 25.11
N LYS A 491 -20.76 2.87 26.20
CA LYS A 491 -21.80 1.84 26.20
C LYS A 491 -23.03 2.30 25.42
N GLN A 492 -23.39 3.57 25.52
CA GLN A 492 -24.48 4.19 24.75
C GLN A 492 -24.12 4.27 23.25
N GLN A 493 -22.91 4.68 22.87
CA GLN A 493 -22.46 4.68 21.49
C GLN A 493 -22.44 3.27 20.87
N LYS A 494 -22.04 2.25 21.62
CA LYS A 494 -22.05 0.86 21.15
C LYS A 494 -23.47 0.30 20.96
N GLU A 495 -24.41 0.68 21.82
CA GLU A 495 -25.82 0.33 21.67
C GLU A 495 -26.49 1.07 20.49
N GLU A 496 -26.13 2.32 20.25
CA GLU A 496 -26.59 3.08 19.08
C GLU A 496 -26.06 2.50 17.77
N GLN A 497 -24.77 2.18 17.71
CA GLN A 497 -24.19 1.51 16.54
C GLN A 497 -24.82 0.12 16.28
N ALA A 498 -25.09 -0.65 17.32
CA ALA A 498 -25.78 -1.93 17.19
C ALA A 498 -27.24 -1.78 16.70
N LYS A 499 -27.95 -0.73 17.14
CA LYS A 499 -29.29 -0.38 16.65
C LYS A 499 -29.25 0.11 15.19
N GLN A 500 -28.22 0.85 14.82
CA GLN A 500 -28.04 1.36 13.46
C GLN A 500 -27.74 0.21 12.47
N ARG A 501 -26.83 -0.71 12.82
CA ARG A 501 -26.57 -1.93 12.02
C ARG A 501 -27.81 -2.83 11.89
N LYS A 502 -28.63 -2.94 12.94
CA LYS A 502 -29.91 -3.68 12.85
C LYS A 502 -30.90 -3.01 11.90
N LYS A 503 -30.93 -1.68 11.87
CA LYS A 503 -31.77 -0.92 10.92
C LYS A 503 -31.29 -1.10 9.48
N GLU A 504 -30.00 -0.98 9.23
CA GLU A 504 -29.37 -1.17 7.91
C GLU A 504 -29.60 -2.57 7.35
N ASN A 505 -29.39 -3.60 8.19
CA ASN A 505 -29.67 -4.99 7.78
C ASN A 505 -31.17 -5.24 7.50
N ARG A 506 -32.06 -4.55 8.21
CA ARG A 506 -33.49 -4.64 7.96
C ARG A 506 -33.88 -3.92 6.67
N LEU A 507 -33.26 -2.78 6.39
CA LEU A 507 -33.45 -2.00 5.15
C LEU A 507 -32.98 -2.82 3.95
N LYS A 508 -31.79 -3.41 4.01
CA LYS A 508 -31.24 -4.27 2.97
C LYS A 508 -32.14 -5.47 2.67
N LYS A 509 -32.73 -6.07 3.71
CA LYS A 509 -33.65 -7.20 3.55
C LYS A 509 -34.99 -6.79 2.92
N VAL A 510 -35.45 -5.56 3.16
CA VAL A 510 -36.65 -5.00 2.53
C VAL A 510 -36.37 -4.63 1.07
N GLU A 511 -35.20 -4.08 0.77
CA GLU A 511 -34.77 -3.80 -0.62
C GLU A 511 -34.64 -5.08 -1.45
N GLU A 512 -34.09 -6.15 -0.89
CA GLU A 512 -34.06 -7.47 -1.54
C GLU A 512 -35.46 -8.01 -1.83
N GLN A 513 -36.42 -7.83 -0.88
CA GLN A 513 -37.80 -8.24 -1.08
C GLN A 513 -38.54 -7.39 -2.13
N ILE A 514 -38.26 -6.09 -2.21
CA ILE A 514 -38.81 -5.20 -3.24
C ILE A 514 -38.31 -5.64 -4.62
N THR A 515 -37.01 -5.88 -4.77
CA THR A 515 -36.41 -6.33 -6.03
C THR A 515 -36.98 -7.69 -6.48
N GLU A 516 -37.25 -8.60 -5.52
CA GLU A 516 -37.85 -9.90 -5.81
C GLU A 516 -39.33 -9.78 -6.24
N LEU A 517 -40.06 -8.81 -5.67
CA LEU A 517 -41.43 -8.53 -6.05
C LEU A 517 -41.52 -7.80 -7.40
N GLU A 518 -40.61 -6.89 -7.70
CA GLU A 518 -40.52 -6.19 -8.99
C GLU A 518 -40.18 -7.20 -10.11
N THR A 519 -39.28 -8.12 -9.91
CA THR A 519 -38.97 -9.18 -10.88
C THR A 519 -40.17 -10.11 -11.13
N LYS A 520 -40.91 -10.48 -10.10
CA LYS A 520 -42.13 -11.26 -10.22
C LYS A 520 -43.27 -10.49 -10.94
N GLN A 521 -43.32 -9.18 -10.73
CA GLN A 521 -44.27 -8.31 -11.40
C GLN A 521 -43.94 -8.17 -12.89
N GLU A 522 -42.67 -8.04 -13.25
CA GLU A 522 -42.23 -8.04 -14.65
C GLU A 522 -42.47 -9.39 -15.34
N GLU A 523 -42.24 -10.50 -14.68
CA GLU A 523 -42.53 -11.84 -15.21
C GLU A 523 -44.03 -12.06 -15.44
N THR A 524 -44.88 -11.63 -14.51
CA THR A 524 -46.33 -11.67 -14.67
C THR A 524 -46.82 -10.72 -15.79
N PHE A 525 -46.25 -9.53 -15.91
CA PHE A 525 -46.58 -8.61 -16.98
C PHE A 525 -46.19 -9.16 -18.36
N ARG A 526 -45.01 -9.79 -18.49
CA ARG A 526 -44.60 -10.49 -19.71
C ARG A 526 -45.51 -11.65 -20.06
N SER A 527 -45.99 -12.42 -19.09
CA SER A 527 -46.93 -13.52 -19.36
C SER A 527 -48.32 -13.02 -19.81
N TYR A 528 -48.73 -11.80 -19.44
CA TYR A 528 -50.01 -11.19 -19.87
C TYR A 528 -49.93 -10.53 -21.26
N VAL A 529 -48.78 -10.14 -21.73
CA VAL A 529 -48.56 -9.48 -23.03
C VAL A 529 -48.35 -10.50 -24.15
N PHE A 530 -48.03 -11.75 -23.82
CA PHE A 530 -47.80 -12.84 -24.81
C PHE A 530 -48.90 -13.94 -24.81
N THR A 531 -50.03 -13.71 -24.14
CA THR A 531 -51.29 -14.47 -24.31
C THR A 531 -52.30 -13.62 -25.04
#